data_374ad156090545e23799aa92b4e76faf
#
_entry.id   374ad156090545e23799aa92b4e76faf
#
_cell.length_a   1.000
_cell.length_b   1.000
_cell.length_c   1.000
_cell.angle_alpha   90.00
_cell.angle_beta   90.00
_cell.angle_gamma   90.00
#
_symmetry.space_group_name_H-M   'P 1'
#
loop_
_entity.id
_entity.type
_entity.pdbx_description
1 polymer ?
#
loop_
_entity_poly.entity_id
_entity_poly.type
_entity_poly.pdbx_seq_one_letter_code
_entity_poly.pdbx_strand_id
1 'polypeptide(L)'
;MKSIIFNEIKKILECDFALENPKDKNLAHFATPLAFLLAKELKKSPMLIASDLASKFQNHDCFESVEAVNGYLNFRISKTFLNELANQALTNPNDFTKGEKKQESFLLEYVSANPTGPLHIGHARGAVFGDTLTRLARHLGYKFNTEYYVNDAGNQIYLLGLSILLSVKESILHENVEYPEQYYKGEYIADLAKEAFEKFGKEFFSEENIPSLADWAKDKMLVLIKQNLEQAKIKIDSYVSERSYYDALNATLESLKEHKGIYEQEGKIWLASSQKGDEKDRVIIREDGRGTYLAADIVYHKDKMSRGYGKCINIWGADHHGYIPRMKAAMEFLGFDSNNLEIILAQMVSLLKDGEPYKMSKRAGNFILMSDVVDEIGSDALRYIFLSKKCDTHLEFDISDLQKEDSSNPVYYINYAHARIHQVFAKAGKKIDDVMKADLQSLNQDGVNLLFEALNLKTVLNDAFEARALQKIPDYLKNLAANFHKFYNENKVVGSANENDLLKLFSLVALSIKTAFSLMGIEAKNKMEH
;
A
#
# COMPACT_ATOMS: atom_id res chain seq x y z
N MET A 1 -0.10 -21.25 -1.72
CA MET A 1 -0.96 -22.32 -2.27
C MET A 1 -0.70 -22.53 -3.76
N LYS A 2 -1.08 -21.55 -4.62
CA LYS A 2 -1.01 -21.68 -6.10
C LYS A 2 0.36 -22.10 -6.61
N SER A 3 1.45 -21.52 -6.14
CA SER A 3 2.83 -21.88 -6.55
C SER A 3 3.22 -23.31 -6.17
N ILE A 4 2.78 -23.78 -5.01
CA ILE A 4 3.06 -25.16 -4.57
C ILE A 4 2.34 -26.14 -5.51
N ILE A 5 1.05 -25.91 -5.73
CA ILE A 5 0.25 -26.77 -6.62
C ILE A 5 0.74 -26.69 -8.07
N PHE A 6 1.12 -25.50 -8.56
CA PHE A 6 1.72 -25.36 -9.88
C PHE A 6 2.98 -26.23 -10.03
N ASN A 7 3.86 -26.23 -9.03
CA ASN A 7 5.08 -27.03 -9.07
C ASN A 7 4.78 -28.54 -9.05
N GLU A 8 3.80 -28.99 -8.25
CA GLU A 8 3.39 -30.40 -8.24
C GLU A 8 2.80 -30.83 -9.58
N ILE A 9 1.96 -30.01 -10.20
CA ILE A 9 1.42 -30.27 -11.54
C ILE A 9 2.53 -30.26 -12.58
N LYS A 10 3.47 -29.31 -12.53
CA LYS A 10 4.57 -29.19 -13.49
C LYS A 10 5.50 -30.40 -13.49
N LYS A 11 5.74 -31.02 -12.33
CA LYS A 11 6.52 -32.25 -12.22
C LYS A 11 5.92 -33.43 -13.02
N ILE A 12 4.58 -33.45 -13.18
CA ILE A 12 3.85 -34.52 -13.84
C ILE A 12 3.63 -34.23 -15.32
N LEU A 13 3.32 -32.98 -15.66
CA LEU A 13 3.02 -32.58 -17.04
C LEU A 13 4.29 -32.28 -17.86
N GLU A 14 5.39 -31.91 -17.19
CA GLU A 14 6.70 -31.59 -17.79
C GLU A 14 6.64 -30.52 -18.90
N CYS A 15 5.64 -29.65 -18.85
CA CYS A 15 5.44 -28.54 -19.80
C CYS A 15 4.98 -27.27 -19.09
N ASP A 16 4.98 -26.15 -19.81
CA ASP A 16 4.45 -24.90 -19.31
C ASP A 16 2.93 -24.82 -19.49
N PHE A 17 2.24 -24.29 -18.50
CA PHE A 17 0.80 -24.16 -18.50
C PHE A 17 0.36 -22.96 -17.63
N ALA A 18 -0.84 -22.47 -17.87
CA ALA A 18 -1.52 -21.52 -16.97
C ALA A 18 -2.32 -22.28 -15.93
N LEU A 19 -2.24 -21.85 -14.66
CA LEU A 19 -3.10 -22.34 -13.58
C LEU A 19 -4.06 -21.24 -13.18
N GLU A 20 -5.35 -21.52 -13.27
CA GLU A 20 -6.43 -20.55 -13.07
C GLU A 20 -7.34 -20.98 -11.91
N ASN A 21 -8.08 -20.04 -11.36
CA ASN A 21 -9.17 -20.35 -10.44
C ASN A 21 -10.41 -20.65 -11.27
N PRO A 22 -11.07 -21.81 -11.07
CA PRO A 22 -12.31 -22.13 -11.79
C PRO A 22 -13.43 -21.17 -11.43
N LYS A 23 -14.34 -20.91 -12.36
CA LYS A 23 -15.51 -20.06 -12.14
C LYS A 23 -16.43 -20.63 -11.05
N ASP A 24 -16.60 -21.95 -11.05
CA ASP A 24 -17.35 -22.68 -10.01
C ASP A 24 -16.37 -23.28 -9.00
N LYS A 25 -16.35 -22.70 -7.79
CA LYS A 25 -15.51 -23.16 -6.68
C LYS A 25 -15.91 -24.57 -6.17
N ASN A 26 -17.12 -25.01 -6.44
CA ASN A 26 -17.57 -26.36 -6.07
C ASN A 26 -17.02 -27.42 -7.01
N LEU A 27 -16.60 -27.04 -8.21
CA LEU A 27 -16.02 -27.97 -9.19
C LEU A 27 -14.59 -28.35 -8.82
N ALA A 28 -13.75 -27.35 -8.52
CA ALA A 28 -12.35 -27.56 -8.22
C ALA A 28 -11.73 -26.34 -7.52
N HIS A 29 -10.51 -26.50 -6.98
CA HIS A 29 -9.72 -25.42 -6.42
C HIS A 29 -8.91 -24.68 -7.49
N PHE A 30 -8.39 -25.43 -8.48
CA PHE A 30 -7.65 -24.89 -9.63
C PHE A 30 -8.06 -25.59 -10.92
N ALA A 31 -7.82 -24.91 -12.06
CA ALA A 31 -8.03 -25.44 -13.39
C ALA A 31 -6.92 -24.99 -14.34
N THR A 32 -6.72 -25.75 -15.43
CA THR A 32 -5.84 -25.34 -16.52
C THR A 32 -6.50 -25.56 -17.88
N PRO A 33 -6.38 -24.58 -18.82
CA PRO A 33 -6.81 -24.73 -20.20
C PRO A 33 -5.77 -25.41 -21.10
N LEU A 34 -4.76 -26.09 -20.57
CA LEU A 34 -3.62 -26.66 -21.30
C LEU A 34 -4.05 -27.50 -22.49
N ALA A 35 -5.12 -28.31 -22.35
CA ALA A 35 -5.58 -29.17 -23.42
C ALA A 35 -6.00 -28.41 -24.70
N PHE A 36 -6.52 -27.18 -24.57
CA PHE A 36 -6.83 -26.33 -25.72
C PHE A 36 -5.58 -25.84 -26.46
N LEU A 37 -4.48 -25.57 -25.72
CA LEU A 37 -3.21 -25.18 -26.31
C LEU A 37 -2.59 -26.35 -27.07
N LEU A 38 -2.61 -27.54 -26.50
CA LEU A 38 -2.07 -28.76 -27.10
C LEU A 38 -2.91 -29.30 -28.27
N ALA A 39 -4.19 -28.92 -28.38
CA ALA A 39 -5.10 -29.46 -29.39
C ALA A 39 -4.63 -29.22 -30.82
N LYS A 40 -4.04 -28.04 -31.09
CA LYS A 40 -3.49 -27.69 -32.42
C LYS A 40 -2.26 -28.50 -32.77
N GLU A 41 -1.38 -28.72 -31.82
CA GLU A 41 -0.11 -29.44 -31.97
C GLU A 41 -0.37 -30.94 -32.12
N LEU A 42 -1.18 -31.49 -31.24
CA LEU A 42 -1.48 -32.94 -31.19
C LEU A 42 -2.56 -33.39 -32.20
N LYS A 43 -3.24 -32.44 -32.87
CA LYS A 43 -4.38 -32.69 -33.79
C LYS A 43 -5.45 -33.57 -33.17
N LYS A 44 -5.71 -33.43 -31.87
CA LYS A 44 -6.70 -34.17 -31.09
C LYS A 44 -7.73 -33.21 -30.47
N SER A 45 -8.90 -33.74 -30.13
CA SER A 45 -9.90 -32.99 -29.38
C SER A 45 -9.37 -32.56 -28.00
N PRO A 46 -9.58 -31.29 -27.56
CA PRO A 46 -9.21 -30.85 -26.21
C PRO A 46 -9.79 -31.75 -25.10
N MET A 47 -11.00 -32.29 -25.29
CA MET A 47 -11.64 -33.17 -24.31
C MET A 47 -10.89 -34.50 -24.15
N LEU A 48 -10.40 -35.08 -25.24
CA LEU A 48 -9.60 -36.30 -25.19
C LEU A 48 -8.24 -36.03 -24.55
N ILE A 49 -7.59 -34.92 -24.93
CA ILE A 49 -6.31 -34.53 -24.34
C ILE A 49 -6.44 -34.31 -22.83
N ALA A 50 -7.50 -33.58 -22.39
CA ALA A 50 -7.74 -33.35 -20.97
C ALA A 50 -7.96 -34.67 -20.21
N SER A 51 -8.68 -35.63 -20.80
CA SER A 51 -8.88 -36.96 -20.21
C SER A 51 -7.56 -37.76 -20.10
N ASP A 52 -6.73 -37.75 -21.16
CA ASP A 52 -5.42 -38.39 -21.16
C ASP A 52 -4.49 -37.76 -20.09
N LEU A 53 -4.51 -36.44 -19.96
CA LEU A 53 -3.73 -35.72 -18.94
C LEU A 53 -4.23 -36.02 -17.53
N ALA A 54 -5.56 -36.05 -17.29
CA ALA A 54 -6.13 -36.36 -15.98
C ALA A 54 -5.69 -37.74 -15.47
N SER A 55 -5.54 -38.73 -16.37
CA SER A 55 -5.10 -40.07 -16.00
C SER A 55 -3.69 -40.11 -15.40
N LYS A 56 -2.83 -39.13 -15.71
CA LYS A 56 -1.46 -39.06 -15.16
C LYS A 56 -1.42 -38.71 -13.67
N PHE A 57 -2.53 -38.21 -13.12
CA PHE A 57 -2.63 -37.80 -11.73
C PHE A 57 -3.31 -38.83 -10.81
N GLN A 58 -3.54 -40.04 -11.31
CA GLN A 58 -4.14 -41.10 -10.50
C GLN A 58 -3.26 -41.40 -9.28
N ASN A 59 -3.91 -41.42 -8.10
CA ASN A 59 -3.27 -41.67 -6.79
C ASN A 59 -2.19 -40.66 -6.37
N HIS A 60 -2.29 -39.40 -6.80
CA HIS A 60 -1.36 -38.37 -6.36
C HIS A 60 -1.86 -37.75 -5.02
N ASP A 61 -1.02 -37.79 -3.98
CA ASP A 61 -1.38 -37.42 -2.60
C ASP A 61 -1.92 -35.99 -2.44
N CYS A 62 -1.49 -35.06 -3.32
CA CYS A 62 -1.94 -33.67 -3.28
C CYS A 62 -3.39 -33.47 -3.75
N PHE A 63 -3.95 -34.40 -4.52
CA PHE A 63 -5.24 -34.23 -5.16
C PHE A 63 -6.26 -35.29 -4.70
N GLU A 64 -7.45 -34.82 -4.30
CA GLU A 64 -8.61 -35.68 -4.08
C GLU A 64 -9.16 -36.18 -5.41
N SER A 65 -9.23 -35.28 -6.40
CA SER A 65 -9.60 -35.61 -7.78
C SER A 65 -8.93 -34.68 -8.79
N VAL A 66 -8.66 -35.22 -9.98
CA VAL A 66 -8.27 -34.45 -11.16
C VAL A 66 -9.19 -34.86 -12.30
N GLU A 67 -10.04 -33.96 -12.73
CA GLU A 67 -11.14 -34.26 -13.66
C GLU A 67 -11.05 -33.41 -14.93
N ALA A 68 -11.29 -34.05 -16.06
CA ALA A 68 -11.43 -33.40 -17.35
C ALA A 68 -12.89 -32.98 -17.57
N VAL A 69 -13.16 -31.68 -17.57
CA VAL A 69 -14.50 -31.14 -17.80
C VAL A 69 -14.43 -30.07 -18.90
N ASN A 70 -15.16 -30.27 -19.98
CA ASN A 70 -15.22 -29.35 -21.12
C ASN A 70 -13.86 -28.92 -21.68
N GLY A 71 -12.86 -29.81 -21.69
CA GLY A 71 -11.51 -29.53 -22.17
C GLY A 71 -10.60 -28.84 -21.15
N TYR A 72 -11.07 -28.56 -19.96
CA TYR A 72 -10.26 -28.09 -18.82
C TYR A 72 -9.83 -29.28 -17.96
N LEU A 73 -8.64 -29.18 -17.38
CA LEU A 73 -8.21 -30.06 -16.32
C LEU A 73 -8.48 -29.38 -14.98
N ASN A 74 -9.30 -29.98 -14.13
CA ASN A 74 -9.78 -29.43 -12.87
C ASN A 74 -9.15 -30.18 -11.70
N PHE A 75 -8.50 -29.47 -10.78
CA PHE A 75 -7.75 -30.02 -9.65
C PHE A 75 -8.47 -29.72 -8.33
N ARG A 76 -8.90 -30.76 -7.63
CA ARG A 76 -9.38 -30.68 -6.25
C ARG A 76 -8.28 -31.14 -5.31
N ILE A 77 -7.85 -30.28 -4.39
CA ILE A 77 -6.78 -30.58 -3.44
C ILE A 77 -7.31 -31.49 -2.34
N SER A 78 -6.53 -32.48 -1.94
CA SER A 78 -6.92 -33.44 -0.91
C SER A 78 -6.96 -32.80 0.48
N LYS A 79 -7.87 -33.30 1.34
CA LYS A 79 -7.95 -32.87 2.75
C LYS A 79 -6.65 -33.16 3.49
N THR A 80 -5.97 -34.26 3.20
CA THR A 80 -4.67 -34.63 3.77
C THR A 80 -3.64 -33.58 3.48
N PHE A 81 -3.49 -33.15 2.23
CA PHE A 81 -2.53 -32.11 1.85
C PHE A 81 -2.90 -30.74 2.45
N LEU A 82 -4.18 -30.37 2.48
CA LEU A 82 -4.63 -29.15 3.16
C LEU A 82 -4.33 -29.21 4.66
N ASN A 83 -4.46 -30.38 5.31
CA ASN A 83 -4.13 -30.55 6.71
C ASN A 83 -2.61 -30.42 6.97
N GLU A 84 -1.76 -30.90 6.08
CA GLU A 84 -0.32 -30.70 6.19
C GLU A 84 0.04 -29.20 6.14
N LEU A 85 -0.54 -28.45 5.21
CA LEU A 85 -0.36 -27.00 5.12
C LEU A 85 -0.92 -26.27 6.36
N ALA A 86 -2.05 -26.73 6.89
CA ALA A 86 -2.64 -26.19 8.12
C ALA A 86 -1.71 -26.42 9.31
N ASN A 87 -1.14 -27.62 9.45
CA ASN A 87 -0.18 -27.92 10.49
C ASN A 87 1.07 -27.04 10.42
N GLN A 88 1.63 -26.86 9.22
CA GLN A 88 2.77 -25.95 9.01
C GLN A 88 2.46 -24.52 9.44
N ALA A 89 1.30 -24.00 9.03
CA ALA A 89 0.87 -22.64 9.37
C ALA A 89 0.66 -22.45 10.88
N LEU A 90 0.00 -23.38 11.56
CA LEU A 90 -0.30 -23.29 12.99
C LEU A 90 0.93 -23.57 13.88
N THR A 91 1.88 -24.38 13.41
CA THR A 91 3.14 -24.64 14.14
C THR A 91 4.04 -23.41 14.14
N ASN A 92 4.08 -22.68 13.01
CA ASN A 92 4.89 -21.47 12.85
C ASN A 92 4.02 -20.28 12.41
N PRO A 93 3.09 -19.79 13.25
CA PRO A 93 2.12 -18.78 12.85
C PRO A 93 2.78 -17.43 12.46
N ASN A 94 3.94 -17.11 13.01
CA ASN A 94 4.69 -15.91 12.68
C ASN A 94 5.32 -15.96 11.28
N ASP A 95 5.50 -17.15 10.71
CA ASP A 95 6.06 -17.36 9.38
C ASP A 95 4.98 -17.67 8.33
N PHE A 96 3.72 -17.73 8.77
CA PHE A 96 2.60 -17.95 7.87
C PHE A 96 2.60 -16.90 6.74
N THR A 97 2.57 -17.38 5.51
CA THR A 97 2.63 -16.61 4.27
C THR A 97 3.91 -15.83 3.99
N LYS A 98 4.90 -15.82 4.86
CA LYS A 98 6.19 -15.17 4.57
C LYS A 98 6.85 -15.74 3.32
N GLY A 99 7.53 -14.86 2.60
CA GLY A 99 8.39 -15.21 1.48
C GLY A 99 9.82 -15.50 1.93
N GLU A 100 10.54 -16.28 1.13
CA GLU A 100 11.98 -16.42 1.28
C GLU A 100 12.69 -15.10 0.95
N LYS A 101 13.90 -14.90 1.50
CA LYS A 101 14.71 -13.72 1.19
C LYS A 101 15.04 -13.66 -0.30
N LYS A 102 14.74 -12.53 -0.92
CA LYS A 102 14.97 -12.24 -2.33
C LYS A 102 16.13 -11.28 -2.51
N GLN A 103 16.79 -11.37 -3.68
CA GLN A 103 17.88 -10.44 -4.02
C GLN A 103 17.37 -9.09 -4.52
N GLU A 104 16.17 -9.07 -5.08
CA GLU A 104 15.53 -7.86 -5.59
C GLU A 104 15.36 -6.80 -4.51
N SER A 105 15.73 -5.57 -4.87
CA SER A 105 15.72 -4.44 -3.95
C SER A 105 14.92 -3.28 -4.51
N PHE A 106 14.21 -2.60 -3.63
CA PHE A 106 13.34 -1.47 -3.95
C PHE A 106 13.62 -0.28 -3.05
N LEU A 107 13.56 0.92 -3.62
CA LEU A 107 13.47 2.16 -2.88
C LEU A 107 12.10 2.79 -3.17
N LEU A 108 11.28 2.99 -2.15
CA LEU A 108 9.99 3.66 -2.26
C LEU A 108 10.06 5.06 -1.68
N GLU A 109 9.84 6.06 -2.52
CA GLU A 109 9.57 7.44 -2.08
C GLU A 109 8.06 7.67 -2.04
N TYR A 110 7.57 8.16 -0.90
CA TYR A 110 6.15 8.47 -0.75
C TYR A 110 5.90 9.53 0.33
N VAL A 111 4.71 10.11 0.30
CA VAL A 111 4.29 11.30 1.05
C VAL A 111 4.98 12.54 0.51
N SER A 112 6.24 12.77 0.86
CA SER A 112 7.10 13.89 0.42
C SER A 112 6.37 15.24 0.39
N ALA A 113 5.47 15.47 1.37
CA ALA A 113 4.72 16.70 1.50
C ALA A 113 5.64 17.85 1.91
N ASN A 114 5.34 19.06 1.44
CA ASN A 114 6.08 20.24 1.83
C ASN A 114 5.97 20.47 3.34
N PRO A 115 7.08 20.75 4.05
CA PRO A 115 7.07 20.96 5.49
C PRO A 115 6.58 22.39 5.86
N THR A 116 5.44 22.76 5.30
CA THR A 116 4.82 24.07 5.47
C THR A 116 3.49 24.03 6.21
N GLY A 117 3.07 22.84 6.62
CA GLY A 117 1.85 22.61 7.38
C GLY A 117 1.65 21.14 7.73
N PRO A 118 0.60 20.81 8.48
CA PRO A 118 0.24 19.44 8.81
C PRO A 118 -0.19 18.65 7.58
N LEU A 119 -0.18 17.32 7.68
CA LEU A 119 -0.67 16.46 6.62
C LEU A 119 -2.18 16.58 6.46
N HIS A 120 -2.64 16.71 5.24
CA HIS A 120 -4.07 16.68 4.90
C HIS A 120 -4.46 15.32 4.30
N ILE A 121 -5.77 15.08 4.19
CA ILE A 121 -6.32 13.80 3.76
C ILE A 121 -5.85 13.36 2.36
N GLY A 122 -5.51 14.31 1.49
CA GLY A 122 -4.94 14.02 0.17
C GLY A 122 -3.58 13.31 0.22
N HIS A 123 -2.78 13.56 1.26
CA HIS A 123 -1.52 12.84 1.48
C HIS A 123 -1.74 11.45 2.08
N ALA A 124 -2.80 11.28 2.86
CA ALA A 124 -3.03 10.08 3.66
C ALA A 124 -3.20 8.83 2.81
N ARG A 125 -3.82 8.93 1.63
CA ARG A 125 -4.03 7.79 0.75
C ARG A 125 -2.72 7.20 0.24
N GLY A 126 -1.85 8.03 -0.31
CA GLY A 126 -0.51 7.63 -0.75
C GLY A 126 0.34 7.12 0.41
N ALA A 127 0.20 7.73 1.60
CA ALA A 127 0.89 7.34 2.80
C ALA A 127 0.50 5.93 3.28
N VAL A 128 -0.80 5.64 3.37
CA VAL A 128 -1.33 4.32 3.76
C VAL A 128 -0.96 3.26 2.72
N PHE A 129 -1.09 3.58 1.43
CA PHE A 129 -0.72 2.68 0.34
C PHE A 129 0.78 2.33 0.40
N GLY A 130 1.65 3.34 0.53
CA GLY A 130 3.10 3.15 0.58
C GLY A 130 3.56 2.32 1.77
N ASP A 131 3.01 2.60 2.96
CA ASP A 131 3.33 1.81 4.17
C ASP A 131 2.85 0.36 4.05
N THR A 132 1.66 0.14 3.50
CA THR A 132 1.13 -1.22 3.29
C THR A 132 1.94 -1.97 2.24
N LEU A 133 2.32 -1.32 1.13
CA LEU A 133 3.21 -1.91 0.12
C LEU A 133 4.56 -2.30 0.74
N THR A 134 5.09 -1.46 1.62
CA THR A 134 6.35 -1.72 2.33
C THR A 134 6.25 -2.95 3.24
N ARG A 135 5.20 -3.02 4.07
CA ARG A 135 4.95 -4.17 4.96
C ARG A 135 4.81 -5.45 4.16
N LEU A 136 4.03 -5.41 3.08
CA LEU A 136 3.80 -6.53 2.19
C LEU A 136 5.09 -6.99 1.50
N ALA A 137 5.86 -6.08 0.93
CA ALA A 137 7.12 -6.37 0.26
C ALA A 137 8.12 -7.06 1.20
N ARG A 138 8.29 -6.51 2.41
CA ARG A 138 9.18 -7.07 3.44
C ARG A 138 8.71 -8.46 3.90
N HIS A 139 7.42 -8.64 4.08
CA HIS A 139 6.81 -9.92 4.41
C HIS A 139 7.05 -10.98 3.33
N LEU A 140 7.01 -10.57 2.06
CA LEU A 140 7.30 -11.43 0.90
C LEU A 140 8.80 -11.64 0.63
N GLY A 141 9.68 -11.12 1.49
CA GLY A 141 11.12 -11.35 1.46
C GLY A 141 11.94 -10.39 0.61
N TYR A 142 11.35 -9.34 0.05
CA TYR A 142 12.05 -8.32 -0.72
C TYR A 142 12.87 -7.38 0.18
N LYS A 143 14.01 -6.89 -0.34
CA LYS A 143 14.75 -5.76 0.25
C LYS A 143 14.01 -4.48 -0.11
N PHE A 144 13.36 -3.85 0.85
CA PHE A 144 12.47 -2.72 0.59
C PHE A 144 12.75 -1.59 1.58
N ASN A 145 13.27 -0.48 1.07
CA ASN A 145 13.59 0.72 1.83
C ASN A 145 12.63 1.85 1.45
N THR A 146 12.41 2.75 2.39
CA THR A 146 11.48 3.87 2.21
C THR A 146 12.14 5.21 2.50
N GLU A 147 11.76 6.22 1.72
CA GLU A 147 12.33 7.55 1.79
C GLU A 147 11.28 8.64 1.67
N TYR A 148 11.46 9.70 2.42
CA TYR A 148 10.70 10.94 2.36
C TYR A 148 11.61 12.03 1.83
N TYR A 149 11.25 12.67 0.72
CA TYR A 149 11.96 13.83 0.20
C TYR A 149 11.41 15.11 0.85
N VAL A 150 12.27 15.81 1.57
CA VAL A 150 11.92 17.03 2.28
C VAL A 150 12.21 18.24 1.39
N ASN A 151 11.18 18.87 0.88
CA ASN A 151 11.25 20.14 0.14
C ASN A 151 11.52 21.29 1.13
N ASP A 152 12.73 21.39 1.63
CA ASP A 152 13.15 22.34 2.65
C ASP A 152 13.78 23.62 2.09
N ALA A 153 13.50 23.92 0.83
CA ALA A 153 14.05 25.07 0.10
C ALA A 153 12.99 25.78 -0.74
N GLY A 154 13.38 26.95 -1.23
CA GLY A 154 12.55 27.71 -2.18
C GLY A 154 11.51 28.62 -1.54
N ASN A 155 10.65 29.17 -2.39
CA ASN A 155 9.70 30.23 -2.00
C ASN A 155 8.67 29.77 -0.96
N GLN A 156 8.28 28.49 -0.95
CA GLN A 156 7.30 27.97 -0.01
C GLN A 156 7.78 28.03 1.43
N ILE A 157 9.07 27.75 1.66
CA ILE A 157 9.68 27.85 2.99
C ILE A 157 9.78 29.31 3.43
N TYR A 158 10.18 30.20 2.53
CA TYR A 158 10.16 31.65 2.81
C TYR A 158 8.75 32.14 3.18
N LEU A 159 7.72 31.73 2.43
CA LEU A 159 6.33 32.09 2.72
C LEU A 159 5.85 31.59 4.09
N LEU A 160 6.34 30.42 4.55
CA LEU A 160 6.06 29.94 5.90
C LEU A 160 6.61 30.91 6.95
N GLY A 161 7.88 31.30 6.83
CA GLY A 161 8.50 32.29 7.72
C GLY A 161 7.79 33.63 7.70
N LEU A 162 7.46 34.13 6.52
CA LEU A 162 6.69 35.38 6.34
C LEU A 162 5.30 35.30 6.98
N SER A 163 4.58 34.19 6.80
CA SER A 163 3.24 34.00 7.40
C SER A 163 3.29 34.08 8.93
N ILE A 164 4.33 33.49 9.53
CA ILE A 164 4.53 33.54 10.98
C ILE A 164 4.92 34.95 11.44
N LEU A 165 5.82 35.63 10.72
CA LEU A 165 6.18 37.02 11.02
C LEU A 165 4.94 37.92 11.03
N LEU A 166 4.11 37.84 9.99
CA LEU A 166 2.89 38.64 9.89
C LEU A 166 1.87 38.30 11.00
N SER A 167 1.73 37.01 11.33
CA SER A 167 0.89 36.58 12.44
C SER A 167 1.34 37.11 13.79
N VAL A 168 2.66 37.14 14.06
CA VAL A 168 3.20 37.74 15.29
C VAL A 168 2.93 39.25 15.32
N LYS A 169 3.22 39.95 14.23
CA LYS A 169 3.00 41.40 14.13
C LYS A 169 1.54 41.77 14.37
N GLU A 170 0.61 41.09 13.69
CA GLU A 170 -0.83 41.36 13.81
C GLU A 170 -1.40 40.95 15.17
N SER A 171 -1.21 39.68 15.57
CA SER A 171 -1.94 39.08 16.69
C SER A 171 -1.29 39.32 18.06
N ILE A 172 0.02 39.53 18.11
CA ILE A 172 0.79 39.66 19.35
C ILE A 172 1.28 41.09 19.55
N LEU A 173 1.82 41.71 18.50
CA LEU A 173 2.33 43.08 18.58
C LEU A 173 1.29 44.15 18.26
N HIS A 174 0.12 43.75 17.76
CA HIS A 174 -0.98 44.63 17.37
C HIS A 174 -0.61 45.68 16.31
N GLU A 175 0.28 45.28 15.39
CA GLU A 175 0.68 46.10 14.25
C GLU A 175 -0.27 45.86 13.07
N ASN A 176 -0.47 46.91 12.24
CA ASN A 176 -1.17 46.76 10.98
C ASN A 176 -0.24 46.05 9.97
N VAL A 177 -0.73 44.95 9.37
CA VAL A 177 0.04 44.15 8.39
C VAL A 177 -0.78 44.01 7.11
N GLU A 178 -0.08 43.92 5.98
CA GLU A 178 -0.63 43.54 4.70
C GLU A 178 -0.18 42.12 4.37
N TYR A 179 -1.15 41.22 4.13
CA TYR A 179 -0.86 39.86 3.71
C TYR A 179 -0.67 39.81 2.20
N PRO A 180 0.34 39.11 1.69
CA PRO A 180 0.48 38.87 0.26
C PRO A 180 -0.66 37.99 -0.26
N GLU A 181 -0.81 37.90 -1.57
CA GLU A 181 -1.81 37.05 -2.21
C GLU A 181 -1.67 35.57 -1.80
N GLN A 182 -0.41 35.11 -1.68
CA GLN A 182 -0.09 33.75 -1.24
C GLN A 182 0.58 33.78 0.14
N TYR A 183 -0.04 33.14 1.10
CA TYR A 183 0.50 32.91 2.44
C TYR A 183 -0.20 31.75 3.11
N TYR A 184 0.37 31.22 4.18
CA TYR A 184 -0.22 30.12 4.94
C TYR A 184 -1.18 30.64 6.01
N LYS A 185 -2.33 29.94 6.14
CA LYS A 185 -3.43 30.28 7.05
C LYS A 185 -3.74 29.06 7.92
N GLY A 186 -4.29 29.31 9.11
CA GLY A 186 -4.78 28.29 10.02
C GLY A 186 -4.29 28.49 11.45
N GLU A 187 -4.90 27.77 12.37
CA GLU A 187 -4.52 27.84 13.79
C GLU A 187 -3.06 27.44 14.01
N TYR A 188 -2.53 26.49 13.22
CA TYR A 188 -1.14 26.06 13.34
C TYR A 188 -0.13 27.20 13.08
N ILE A 189 -0.47 28.18 12.23
CA ILE A 189 0.36 29.38 12.04
C ILE A 189 0.32 30.26 13.29
N ALA A 190 -0.87 30.44 13.90
CA ALA A 190 -1.01 31.19 15.14
C ALA A 190 -0.25 30.53 16.31
N ASP A 191 -0.27 29.20 16.38
CA ASP A 191 0.46 28.46 17.40
C ASP A 191 1.98 28.57 17.20
N LEU A 192 2.45 28.44 15.96
CA LEU A 192 3.87 28.68 15.62
C LEU A 192 4.28 30.13 15.93
N ALA A 193 3.40 31.11 15.68
CA ALA A 193 3.68 32.51 15.99
C ALA A 193 3.88 32.73 17.50
N LYS A 194 3.05 32.13 18.34
CA LYS A 194 3.18 32.18 19.81
C LYS A 194 4.48 31.51 20.28
N GLU A 195 4.75 30.27 19.82
CA GLU A 195 6.00 29.58 20.16
C GLU A 195 7.24 30.35 19.72
N ALA A 196 7.21 30.92 18.51
CA ALA A 196 8.32 31.72 18.00
C ALA A 196 8.53 32.99 18.85
N PHE A 197 7.45 33.67 19.22
CA PHE A 197 7.53 34.87 20.05
C PHE A 197 8.10 34.58 21.44
N GLU A 198 7.66 33.49 22.07
CA GLU A 198 8.22 33.03 23.36
C GLU A 198 9.71 32.66 23.26
N LYS A 199 10.11 32.04 22.15
CA LYS A 199 11.49 31.58 21.95
C LYS A 199 12.46 32.69 21.61
N PHE A 200 12.08 33.57 20.69
CA PHE A 200 13.01 34.54 20.09
C PHE A 200 12.89 35.96 20.66
N GLY A 201 11.78 36.29 21.30
CA GLY A 201 11.50 37.61 21.83
C GLY A 201 11.15 38.66 20.75
N LYS A 202 10.64 39.83 21.18
CA LYS A 202 10.07 40.85 20.31
C LYS A 202 11.02 41.35 19.22
N GLU A 203 12.27 41.58 19.55
CA GLU A 203 13.26 42.20 18.66
C GLU A 203 13.64 41.31 17.45
N PHE A 204 13.29 40.04 17.48
CA PHE A 204 13.60 39.09 16.40
C PHE A 204 12.71 39.27 15.17
N PHE A 205 11.52 39.84 15.32
CA PHE A 205 10.48 39.84 14.28
C PHE A 205 10.64 40.99 13.28
N SER A 206 11.69 40.90 12.46
CA SER A 206 11.98 41.75 11.32
C SER A 206 12.07 40.94 10.02
N GLU A 207 12.00 41.60 8.87
CA GLU A 207 12.09 40.95 7.56
C GLU A 207 13.44 40.23 7.36
N GLU A 208 14.52 40.76 7.93
CA GLU A 208 15.87 40.17 7.87
C GLU A 208 15.94 38.78 8.49
N ASN A 209 15.07 38.49 9.46
CA ASN A 209 15.04 37.25 10.19
C ASN A 209 14.05 36.22 9.60
N ILE A 210 13.34 36.53 8.50
CA ILE A 210 12.43 35.57 7.84
C ILE A 210 13.13 34.24 7.52
N PRO A 211 14.34 34.18 6.95
CA PRO A 211 15.00 32.91 6.68
C PRO A 211 15.22 32.04 7.92
N SER A 212 15.65 32.64 9.02
CA SER A 212 15.87 31.92 10.29
C SER A 212 14.54 31.44 10.91
N LEU A 213 13.50 32.26 10.82
CA LEU A 213 12.15 31.91 11.27
C LEU A 213 11.55 30.78 10.42
N ALA A 214 11.77 30.85 9.11
CA ALA A 214 11.35 29.82 8.17
C ALA A 214 12.02 28.46 8.44
N ASP A 215 13.32 28.46 8.68
CA ASP A 215 14.06 27.23 9.01
C ASP A 215 13.58 26.60 10.32
N TRP A 216 13.40 27.41 11.35
CA TRP A 216 12.85 26.93 12.62
C TRP A 216 11.43 26.36 12.45
N ALA A 217 10.56 27.06 11.73
CA ALA A 217 9.18 26.65 11.51
C ALA A 217 9.10 25.36 10.66
N LYS A 218 9.91 25.25 9.63
CA LYS A 218 10.04 24.05 8.80
C LYS A 218 10.39 22.82 9.66
N ASP A 219 11.35 22.95 10.58
CA ASP A 219 11.73 21.85 11.47
C ASP A 219 10.56 21.44 12.39
N LYS A 220 9.79 22.42 12.90
CA LYS A 220 8.58 22.17 13.68
C LYS A 220 7.52 21.43 12.86
N MET A 221 7.31 21.85 11.61
CA MET A 221 6.34 21.20 10.72
C MET A 221 6.78 19.79 10.35
N LEU A 222 8.07 19.53 10.17
CA LEU A 222 8.55 18.19 9.91
C LEU A 222 8.33 17.25 11.11
N VAL A 223 8.50 17.74 12.34
CA VAL A 223 8.14 16.98 13.55
C VAL A 223 6.65 16.66 13.57
N LEU A 224 5.79 17.64 13.29
CA LEU A 224 4.34 17.44 13.23
C LEU A 224 3.94 16.42 12.14
N ILE A 225 4.54 16.49 10.97
CA ILE A 225 4.32 15.52 9.88
C ILE A 225 4.67 14.11 10.34
N LYS A 226 5.82 13.92 11.01
CA LYS A 226 6.20 12.62 11.55
C LYS A 226 5.19 12.10 12.59
N GLN A 227 4.69 12.97 13.46
CA GLN A 227 3.65 12.62 14.43
C GLN A 227 2.33 12.22 13.73
N ASN A 228 1.91 12.95 12.69
CA ASN A 228 0.72 12.59 11.91
C ASN A 228 0.87 11.22 11.23
N LEU A 229 2.06 10.91 10.69
CA LEU A 229 2.35 9.59 10.11
C LEU A 229 2.30 8.48 11.17
N GLU A 230 2.91 8.72 12.34
CA GLU A 230 2.91 7.77 13.46
C GLU A 230 1.50 7.49 13.99
N GLN A 231 0.65 8.52 14.09
CA GLN A 231 -0.77 8.41 14.47
C GLN A 231 -1.53 7.46 13.53
N ALA A 232 -1.20 7.43 12.25
CA ALA A 232 -1.73 6.48 11.28
C ALA A 232 -0.91 5.17 11.18
N LYS A 233 0.02 4.92 12.10
CA LYS A 233 0.91 3.75 12.14
C LYS A 233 1.81 3.61 10.90
N ILE A 234 2.23 4.74 10.32
CA ILE A 234 3.09 4.83 9.13
C ILE A 234 4.51 5.17 9.56
N LYS A 235 5.49 4.41 9.05
CA LYS A 235 6.90 4.60 9.35
C LYS A 235 7.72 4.69 8.07
N ILE A 236 8.54 5.72 7.96
CA ILE A 236 9.48 5.93 6.84
C ILE A 236 10.91 5.79 7.36
N ASP A 237 11.75 5.06 6.61
CA ASP A 237 13.10 4.72 7.08
C ASP A 237 14.05 5.92 7.05
N SER A 238 13.96 6.77 6.01
CA SER A 238 14.88 7.89 5.80
C SER A 238 14.17 9.16 5.33
N TYR A 239 14.77 10.30 5.68
CA TYR A 239 14.33 11.64 5.27
C TYR A 239 15.51 12.33 4.63
N VAL A 240 15.39 12.75 3.37
CA VAL A 240 16.46 13.43 2.63
C VAL A 240 16.07 14.87 2.30
N SER A 241 16.99 15.79 2.49
CA SER A 241 16.80 17.22 2.30
C SER A 241 17.07 17.61 0.84
N GLU A 242 16.21 18.42 0.24
CA GLU A 242 16.44 19.02 -1.08
C GLU A 242 17.74 19.80 -1.13
N ARG A 243 18.06 20.56 -0.07
CA ARG A 243 19.29 21.35 0.02
C ARG A 243 20.56 20.52 -0.12
N SER A 244 20.54 19.25 0.29
CA SER A 244 21.71 18.36 0.16
C SER A 244 22.08 18.04 -1.29
N TYR A 245 21.22 18.34 -2.25
CA TYR A 245 21.42 18.06 -3.66
C TYR A 245 21.85 19.27 -4.49
N TYR A 246 21.92 20.48 -3.92
CA TYR A 246 22.25 21.70 -4.67
C TYR A 246 23.62 21.64 -5.34
N ASP A 247 24.61 21.11 -4.63
CA ASP A 247 25.99 21.01 -5.15
C ASP A 247 26.11 20.02 -6.32
N ALA A 248 25.17 19.07 -6.43
CA ALA A 248 25.15 18.07 -7.50
C ALA A 248 24.50 18.56 -8.81
N LEU A 249 23.90 19.76 -8.82
CA LEU A 249 23.19 20.28 -10.01
C LEU A 249 24.13 20.43 -11.20
N ASN A 250 25.28 21.09 -11.02
CA ASN A 250 26.24 21.33 -12.11
C ASN A 250 26.74 20.02 -12.72
N ALA A 251 27.12 19.05 -11.89
CA ALA A 251 27.55 17.73 -12.37
C ALA A 251 26.44 16.97 -13.11
N THR A 252 25.20 17.19 -12.71
CA THR A 252 24.05 16.60 -13.41
C THR A 252 23.80 17.25 -14.76
N LEU A 253 23.91 18.57 -14.85
CA LEU A 253 23.80 19.31 -16.12
C LEU A 253 24.91 18.92 -17.12
N GLU A 254 26.16 18.77 -16.66
CA GLU A 254 27.26 18.29 -17.50
C GLU A 254 26.97 16.87 -18.03
N SER A 255 26.49 15.98 -17.20
CA SER A 255 26.11 14.62 -17.62
C SER A 255 24.97 14.63 -18.64
N LEU A 256 23.97 15.47 -18.46
CA LEU A 256 22.88 15.63 -19.45
C LEU A 256 23.39 16.20 -20.78
N LYS A 257 24.35 17.14 -20.73
CA LYS A 257 24.97 17.76 -21.92
C LYS A 257 25.78 16.73 -22.70
N GLU A 258 26.61 15.94 -22.04
CA GLU A 258 27.39 14.86 -22.65
C GLU A 258 26.51 13.88 -23.44
N HIS A 259 25.32 13.59 -22.94
CA HIS A 259 24.34 12.70 -23.59
C HIS A 259 23.34 13.42 -24.51
N LYS A 260 23.58 14.71 -24.83
CA LYS A 260 22.71 15.55 -25.68
C LYS A 260 21.27 15.66 -25.17
N GLY A 261 21.09 15.55 -23.86
CA GLY A 261 19.79 15.66 -23.19
C GLY A 261 19.34 17.09 -22.96
N ILE A 262 20.23 18.06 -23.08
CA ILE A 262 19.94 19.48 -22.86
C ILE A 262 20.50 20.36 -23.98
N TYR A 263 19.88 21.53 -24.18
CA TYR A 263 20.32 22.58 -25.09
C TYR A 263 20.01 23.97 -24.54
N GLU A 264 20.70 25.00 -25.04
CA GLU A 264 20.47 26.40 -24.69
C GLU A 264 19.61 27.09 -25.75
N GLN A 265 18.58 27.78 -25.31
CA GLN A 265 17.75 28.63 -26.17
C GLN A 265 17.18 29.78 -25.35
N GLU A 266 17.25 31.01 -25.88
CA GLU A 266 16.71 32.23 -25.25
C GLU A 266 17.25 32.44 -23.79
N GLY A 267 18.54 32.19 -23.58
CA GLY A 267 19.17 32.35 -22.28
C GLY A 267 18.75 31.30 -21.22
N LYS A 268 18.04 30.25 -21.63
CA LYS A 268 17.55 29.18 -20.77
C LYS A 268 18.14 27.84 -21.18
N ILE A 269 18.24 26.91 -20.22
CA ILE A 269 18.61 25.53 -20.52
C ILE A 269 17.34 24.67 -20.54
N TRP A 270 17.18 23.96 -21.63
CA TRP A 270 16.04 23.09 -21.90
C TRP A 270 16.43 21.62 -21.85
N LEU A 271 15.59 20.80 -21.22
CA LEU A 271 15.65 19.34 -21.33
C LEU A 271 14.94 18.93 -22.64
N ALA A 272 15.62 18.18 -23.50
CA ALA A 272 15.08 17.69 -24.77
C ALA A 272 14.12 16.51 -24.58
N SER A 273 13.18 16.62 -23.64
CA SER A 273 12.33 15.52 -23.18
C SER A 273 11.37 15.00 -24.25
N SER A 274 11.02 15.83 -25.24
CA SER A 274 10.19 15.40 -26.38
C SER A 274 10.84 14.29 -27.22
N GLN A 275 12.16 14.22 -27.25
CA GLN A 275 12.89 13.15 -27.95
C GLN A 275 12.72 11.77 -27.28
N LYS A 276 12.23 11.74 -26.04
CA LYS A 276 12.07 10.55 -25.20
C LYS A 276 10.62 10.33 -24.73
N GLY A 277 9.65 10.90 -25.43
CA GLY A 277 8.24 10.63 -25.21
C GLY A 277 7.46 11.64 -24.35
N ASP A 278 8.06 12.77 -23.96
CA ASP A 278 7.29 13.91 -23.42
C ASP A 278 6.59 14.68 -24.57
N GLU A 279 5.52 15.38 -24.26
CA GLU A 279 4.78 16.20 -25.24
C GLU A 279 5.61 17.36 -25.81
N LYS A 280 6.51 17.93 -25.00
CA LYS A 280 7.37 19.07 -25.34
C LYS A 280 8.61 19.11 -24.46
N ASP A 281 9.62 19.86 -24.92
CA ASP A 281 10.81 20.13 -24.12
C ASP A 281 10.51 21.03 -22.92
N ARG A 282 11.35 20.94 -21.89
CA ARG A 282 11.10 21.59 -20.59
C ARG A 282 12.29 22.44 -20.14
N VAL A 283 12.01 23.65 -19.68
CA VAL A 283 13.03 24.51 -19.06
C VAL A 283 13.48 23.89 -17.74
N ILE A 284 14.77 23.69 -17.59
CA ILE A 284 15.38 23.23 -16.33
C ILE A 284 16.21 24.33 -15.64
N ILE A 285 16.82 25.24 -16.42
CA ILE A 285 17.46 26.44 -15.88
C ILE A 285 16.82 27.67 -16.52
N ARG A 286 16.43 28.62 -15.69
CA ARG A 286 15.83 29.88 -16.10
C ARG A 286 16.88 30.86 -16.62
N GLU A 287 16.43 31.94 -17.27
CA GLU A 287 17.27 33.02 -17.78
C GLU A 287 18.14 33.68 -16.68
N ASP A 288 17.64 33.74 -15.45
CA ASP A 288 18.40 34.25 -14.30
C ASP A 288 19.39 33.23 -13.69
N GLY A 289 19.60 32.10 -14.35
CA GLY A 289 20.53 31.05 -13.93
C GLY A 289 20.00 30.11 -12.83
N ARG A 290 18.79 30.34 -12.31
CA ARG A 290 18.20 29.50 -11.26
C ARG A 290 17.56 28.24 -11.83
N GLY A 291 17.77 27.13 -11.14
CA GLY A 291 17.08 25.86 -11.43
C GLY A 291 15.55 25.95 -11.25
N THR A 292 14.83 25.22 -12.08
CA THR A 292 13.41 24.98 -11.86
C THR A 292 13.23 23.82 -10.88
N TYR A 293 11.99 23.58 -10.40
CA TYR A 293 11.68 22.38 -9.61
C TYR A 293 12.08 21.09 -10.35
N LEU A 294 11.90 21.06 -11.67
CA LEU A 294 12.32 19.91 -12.47
C LEU A 294 13.83 19.65 -12.39
N ALA A 295 14.65 20.68 -12.33
CA ALA A 295 16.10 20.52 -12.17
C ALA A 295 16.47 19.84 -10.86
N ALA A 296 15.88 20.28 -9.74
CA ALA A 296 16.09 19.67 -8.42
C ALA A 296 15.61 18.20 -8.41
N ASP A 297 14.44 17.94 -8.97
CA ASP A 297 13.89 16.59 -9.07
C ASP A 297 14.77 15.65 -9.91
N ILE A 298 15.33 16.13 -11.01
CA ILE A 298 16.27 15.35 -11.84
C ILE A 298 17.51 14.96 -11.03
N VAL A 299 18.09 15.89 -10.27
CA VAL A 299 19.25 15.61 -9.43
C VAL A 299 18.94 14.54 -8.39
N TYR A 300 17.81 14.66 -7.71
CA TYR A 300 17.38 13.71 -6.71
C TYR A 300 17.09 12.32 -7.32
N HIS A 301 16.41 12.25 -8.46
CA HIS A 301 16.14 10.96 -9.14
C HIS A 301 17.43 10.32 -9.65
N LYS A 302 18.38 11.10 -10.18
CA LYS A 302 19.72 10.61 -10.53
C LYS A 302 20.39 9.95 -9.34
N ASP A 303 20.37 10.60 -8.18
CA ASP A 303 20.93 10.03 -6.95
C ASP A 303 20.25 8.70 -6.57
N LYS A 304 18.90 8.67 -6.52
CA LYS A 304 18.16 7.43 -6.22
C LYS A 304 18.51 6.28 -7.16
N MET A 305 18.50 6.54 -8.47
CA MET A 305 18.82 5.53 -9.49
C MET A 305 20.28 5.05 -9.42
N SER A 306 21.17 5.89 -8.91
CA SER A 306 22.60 5.55 -8.73
C SER A 306 22.90 4.69 -7.50
N ARG A 307 21.97 4.56 -6.57
CA ARG A 307 22.18 3.83 -5.30
C ARG A 307 22.13 2.29 -5.44
N GLY A 308 21.90 1.76 -6.64
CA GLY A 308 21.95 0.32 -6.93
C GLY A 308 20.70 -0.47 -6.55
N TYR A 309 19.57 0.19 -6.33
CA TYR A 309 18.29 -0.50 -6.20
C TYR A 309 17.84 -1.08 -7.55
N GLY A 310 17.27 -2.28 -7.53
CA GLY A 310 16.71 -2.90 -8.74
C GLY A 310 15.53 -2.10 -9.30
N LYS A 311 14.76 -1.44 -8.44
CA LYS A 311 13.68 -0.55 -8.84
C LYS A 311 13.48 0.59 -7.84
N CYS A 312 13.28 1.80 -8.34
CA CYS A 312 12.82 2.95 -7.58
C CYS A 312 11.34 3.19 -7.85
N ILE A 313 10.55 3.30 -6.79
CA ILE A 313 9.10 3.51 -6.86
C ILE A 313 8.79 4.88 -6.25
N ASN A 314 7.99 5.69 -6.93
CA ASN A 314 7.44 6.92 -6.37
C ASN A 314 5.92 6.83 -6.31
N ILE A 315 5.33 7.33 -5.23
CA ILE A 315 3.89 7.55 -5.15
C ILE A 315 3.64 9.05 -5.26
N TRP A 316 2.95 9.46 -6.33
CA TRP A 316 2.61 10.86 -6.61
C TRP A 316 1.10 11.07 -6.61
N GLY A 317 0.66 12.30 -6.37
CA GLY A 317 -0.72 12.71 -6.61
C GLY A 317 -1.08 12.58 -8.10
N ALA A 318 -2.33 12.29 -8.40
CA ALA A 318 -2.79 12.08 -9.78
C ALA A 318 -2.64 13.33 -10.67
N ASP A 319 -2.58 14.52 -10.08
CA ASP A 319 -2.29 15.79 -10.73
C ASP A 319 -0.88 15.85 -11.35
N HIS A 320 0.06 15.02 -10.90
CA HIS A 320 1.41 14.90 -11.43
C HIS A 320 1.55 13.93 -12.61
N HIS A 321 0.45 13.39 -13.17
CA HIS A 321 0.48 12.44 -14.28
C HIS A 321 1.34 12.96 -15.47
N GLY A 322 1.17 14.22 -15.87
CA GLY A 322 1.94 14.84 -16.96
C GLY A 322 3.44 15.04 -16.66
N TYR A 323 3.87 14.80 -15.40
CA TYR A 323 5.27 14.93 -14.99
C TYR A 323 6.09 13.66 -15.28
N ILE A 324 5.43 12.51 -15.40
CA ILE A 324 6.07 11.20 -15.57
C ILE A 324 6.96 11.13 -16.82
N PRO A 325 6.50 11.52 -18.04
CA PRO A 325 7.31 11.38 -19.25
C PRO A 325 8.61 12.19 -19.19
N ARG A 326 8.58 13.42 -18.64
CA ARG A 326 9.78 14.27 -18.54
C ARG A 326 10.81 13.72 -17.57
N MET A 327 10.36 13.12 -16.45
CA MET A 327 11.27 12.51 -15.49
C MET A 327 11.92 11.25 -16.07
N LYS A 328 11.15 10.40 -16.73
CA LYS A 328 11.67 9.22 -17.42
C LYS A 328 12.66 9.58 -18.51
N ALA A 329 12.35 10.60 -19.31
CA ALA A 329 13.26 11.13 -20.34
C ALA A 329 14.59 11.60 -19.76
N ALA A 330 14.55 12.34 -18.64
CA ALA A 330 15.76 12.78 -17.95
C ALA A 330 16.62 11.60 -17.48
N MET A 331 16.00 10.56 -16.90
CA MET A 331 16.73 9.37 -16.45
C MET A 331 17.36 8.61 -17.61
N GLU A 332 16.69 8.49 -18.76
CA GLU A 332 17.26 7.87 -19.94
C GLU A 332 18.44 8.65 -20.51
N PHE A 333 18.38 10.00 -20.54
CA PHE A 333 19.52 10.82 -20.92
C PHE A 333 20.71 10.68 -19.95
N LEU A 334 20.45 10.39 -18.69
CA LEU A 334 21.48 10.12 -17.69
C LEU A 334 22.01 8.67 -17.72
N GLY A 335 21.53 7.85 -18.68
CA GLY A 335 22.01 6.47 -18.90
C GLY A 335 21.33 5.42 -18.04
N PHE A 336 20.23 5.75 -17.36
CA PHE A 336 19.46 4.80 -16.59
C PHE A 336 18.35 4.15 -17.43
N ASP A 337 18.02 2.89 -17.10
CA ASP A 337 16.81 2.26 -17.63
C ASP A 337 15.57 2.85 -16.95
N SER A 338 14.77 3.60 -17.72
CA SER A 338 13.56 4.26 -17.22
C SER A 338 12.47 3.27 -16.74
N ASN A 339 12.56 1.97 -17.11
CA ASN A 339 11.68 0.94 -16.58
C ASN A 339 11.96 0.62 -15.09
N ASN A 340 13.14 0.97 -14.59
CA ASN A 340 13.49 0.85 -13.18
C ASN A 340 12.96 2.01 -12.33
N LEU A 341 12.34 3.01 -12.95
CA LEU A 341 11.56 4.07 -12.28
C LEU A 341 10.06 3.79 -12.46
N GLU A 342 9.42 3.30 -11.42
CA GLU A 342 7.98 3.04 -11.36
C GLU A 342 7.26 4.20 -10.67
N ILE A 343 6.20 4.72 -11.28
CA ILE A 343 5.38 5.78 -10.70
C ILE A 343 3.98 5.24 -10.44
N ILE A 344 3.55 5.34 -9.20
CA ILE A 344 2.19 5.00 -8.77
C ILE A 344 1.45 6.30 -8.50
N LEU A 345 0.27 6.48 -9.11
CA LEU A 345 -0.55 7.65 -8.92
C LEU A 345 -1.62 7.40 -7.85
N ALA A 346 -1.68 8.30 -6.86
CA ALA A 346 -2.73 8.30 -5.85
C ALA A 346 -3.82 9.30 -6.24
N GLN A 347 -5.02 8.78 -6.52
CA GLN A 347 -6.16 9.59 -6.93
C GLN A 347 -6.81 10.30 -5.72
N MET A 348 -7.57 11.33 -6.01
CA MET A 348 -8.25 12.18 -5.02
C MET A 348 -9.20 11.38 -4.11
N VAL A 349 -9.40 11.91 -2.90
CA VAL A 349 -10.31 11.36 -1.89
C VAL A 349 -11.37 12.41 -1.58
N SER A 350 -12.64 11.99 -1.58
CA SER A 350 -13.79 12.78 -1.13
C SER A 350 -14.35 12.19 0.16
N LEU A 351 -14.43 13.03 1.20
CA LEU A 351 -15.01 12.63 2.48
C LEU A 351 -16.41 13.19 2.63
N LEU A 352 -17.31 12.32 3.10
CA LEU A 352 -18.65 12.68 3.52
C LEU A 352 -18.80 12.40 5.02
N LYS A 353 -19.77 13.08 5.63
CA LYS A 353 -20.28 12.80 6.98
C LYS A 353 -21.79 12.96 6.96
N ASP A 354 -22.50 11.89 7.28
CA ASP A 354 -23.98 11.85 7.25
C ASP A 354 -24.54 12.24 5.86
N GLY A 355 -23.87 11.83 4.79
CA GLY A 355 -24.25 12.11 3.40
C GLY A 355 -23.86 13.50 2.87
N GLU A 356 -23.30 14.36 3.70
CA GLU A 356 -22.88 15.71 3.33
C GLU A 356 -21.36 15.80 3.24
N PRO A 357 -20.79 16.72 2.43
CA PRO A 357 -19.35 16.94 2.38
C PRO A 357 -18.77 17.21 3.77
N TYR A 358 -17.67 16.54 4.11
CA TYR A 358 -16.98 16.71 5.38
C TYR A 358 -16.51 18.16 5.56
N LYS A 359 -16.86 18.78 6.67
CA LYS A 359 -16.52 20.18 6.95
C LYS A 359 -15.07 20.30 7.42
N MET A 360 -14.32 21.18 6.78
CA MET A 360 -12.96 21.54 7.19
C MET A 360 -12.96 22.18 8.58
N SER A 361 -12.00 21.77 9.41
CA SER A 361 -11.82 22.41 10.72
C SER A 361 -11.16 23.78 10.59
N LYS A 362 -11.42 24.69 11.55
CA LYS A 362 -10.74 26.00 11.61
C LYS A 362 -9.22 25.87 11.78
N ARG A 363 -8.76 24.72 12.32
CA ARG A 363 -7.34 24.41 12.52
C ARG A 363 -6.57 24.26 11.21
N ALA A 364 -7.24 23.81 10.17
CA ALA A 364 -6.67 23.39 8.90
C ALA A 364 -6.54 24.46 7.84
N GLY A 365 -7.12 25.64 8.05
CA GLY A 365 -7.26 26.61 6.96
C GLY A 365 -8.25 26.10 5.89
N ASN A 366 -7.74 25.66 4.74
CA ASN A 366 -8.56 25.22 3.59
C ASN A 366 -8.51 23.72 3.33
N PHE A 367 -8.04 22.90 4.27
CA PHE A 367 -7.83 21.46 4.07
C PHE A 367 -8.51 20.63 5.15
N ILE A 368 -8.81 19.36 4.84
CA ILE A 368 -9.19 18.36 5.83
C ILE A 368 -7.90 17.75 6.37
N LEU A 369 -7.65 17.89 7.67
CA LEU A 369 -6.46 17.31 8.29
C LEU A 369 -6.58 15.81 8.42
N MET A 370 -5.49 15.11 8.10
CA MET A 370 -5.39 13.67 8.32
C MET A 370 -5.59 13.31 9.80
N SER A 371 -5.01 14.11 10.71
CA SER A 371 -5.17 13.93 12.17
C SER A 371 -6.61 13.99 12.63
N ASP A 372 -7.40 14.97 12.15
CA ASP A 372 -8.80 15.11 12.52
C ASP A 372 -9.62 13.86 12.13
N VAL A 373 -9.36 13.31 10.95
CA VAL A 373 -10.04 12.10 10.50
C VAL A 373 -9.60 10.87 11.30
N VAL A 374 -8.30 10.75 11.62
CA VAL A 374 -7.80 9.66 12.47
C VAL A 374 -8.39 9.75 13.88
N ASP A 375 -8.52 10.95 14.45
CA ASP A 375 -9.13 11.14 15.76
C ASP A 375 -10.62 10.75 15.77
N GLU A 376 -11.31 10.91 14.64
CA GLU A 376 -12.75 10.63 14.54
C GLU A 376 -13.07 9.15 14.28
N ILE A 377 -12.34 8.46 13.40
CA ILE A 377 -12.62 7.07 12.99
C ILE A 377 -11.56 6.06 13.40
N GLY A 378 -10.44 6.52 13.92
CA GLY A 378 -9.28 5.68 14.24
C GLY A 378 -8.42 5.33 13.03
N SER A 379 -7.16 5.00 13.32
CA SER A 379 -6.18 4.63 12.28
C SER A 379 -6.57 3.37 11.50
N ASP A 380 -7.19 2.39 12.15
CA ASP A 380 -7.54 1.10 11.54
C ASP A 380 -8.62 1.27 10.47
N ALA A 381 -9.67 2.05 10.76
CA ALA A 381 -10.71 2.36 9.79
C ALA A 381 -10.18 3.19 8.61
N LEU A 382 -9.34 4.21 8.89
CA LEU A 382 -8.68 5.00 7.84
C LEU A 382 -7.85 4.11 6.91
N ARG A 383 -7.01 3.25 7.47
CA ARG A 383 -6.15 2.34 6.70
C ARG A 383 -6.95 1.38 5.84
N TYR A 384 -8.01 0.80 6.39
CA TYR A 384 -8.87 -0.11 5.64
C TYR A 384 -9.51 0.57 4.44
N ILE A 385 -10.15 1.73 4.65
CA ILE A 385 -10.90 2.39 3.59
C ILE A 385 -9.99 2.87 2.46
N PHE A 386 -8.79 3.39 2.77
CA PHE A 386 -7.85 3.83 1.76
C PHE A 386 -7.26 2.71 0.91
N LEU A 387 -7.30 1.47 1.43
CA LEU A 387 -6.90 0.27 0.69
C LEU A 387 -8.07 -0.42 -0.03
N SER A 388 -9.31 0.02 0.20
CA SER A 388 -10.51 -0.65 -0.34
C SER A 388 -10.72 -0.53 -1.85
N LYS A 389 -10.01 0.41 -2.49
CA LYS A 389 -10.01 0.61 -3.95
C LYS A 389 -8.58 0.73 -4.47
N LYS A 390 -8.41 0.54 -5.78
CA LYS A 390 -7.11 0.80 -6.45
C LYS A 390 -6.64 2.22 -6.18
N CYS A 391 -5.34 2.42 -6.00
CA CYS A 391 -4.74 3.71 -5.66
C CYS A 391 -5.06 4.80 -6.69
N ASP A 392 -5.14 4.45 -7.97
CA ASP A 392 -5.44 5.31 -9.11
C ASP A 392 -6.94 5.58 -9.35
N THR A 393 -7.82 5.03 -8.52
CA THR A 393 -9.27 5.21 -8.63
C THR A 393 -9.77 6.22 -7.60
N HIS A 394 -10.66 7.13 -7.99
CA HIS A 394 -11.30 8.06 -7.04
C HIS A 394 -11.96 7.29 -5.89
N LEU A 395 -11.72 7.76 -4.67
CA LEU A 395 -12.29 7.21 -3.45
C LEU A 395 -13.22 8.23 -2.80
N GLU A 396 -14.48 7.84 -2.66
CA GLU A 396 -15.46 8.57 -1.85
C GLU A 396 -15.99 7.65 -0.75
N PHE A 397 -16.06 8.14 0.47
CA PHE A 397 -16.61 7.40 1.60
C PHE A 397 -17.23 8.33 2.65
N ASP A 398 -18.21 7.80 3.38
CA ASP A 398 -18.84 8.46 4.52
C ASP A 398 -18.21 7.93 5.81
N ILE A 399 -17.65 8.84 6.61
CA ILE A 399 -17.00 8.45 7.87
C ILE A 399 -18.00 7.94 8.90
N SER A 400 -19.26 8.32 8.81
CA SER A 400 -20.33 7.86 9.72
C SER A 400 -20.53 6.35 9.63
N ASP A 401 -20.31 5.73 8.44
CA ASP A 401 -20.39 4.28 8.27
C ASP A 401 -19.25 3.54 8.98
N LEU A 402 -18.09 4.19 9.13
CA LEU A 402 -16.91 3.61 9.78
C LEU A 402 -16.97 3.72 11.32
N GLN A 403 -17.93 4.44 11.86
CA GLN A 403 -18.19 4.56 13.30
C GLN A 403 -19.22 3.54 13.81
N LYS A 404 -19.94 2.87 12.89
CA LYS A 404 -20.98 1.90 13.24
C LYS A 404 -20.40 0.57 13.74
N GLU A 405 -21.07 -0.05 14.68
CA GLU A 405 -20.75 -1.38 15.22
C GLU A 405 -21.60 -2.48 14.57
N ASP A 406 -21.68 -2.45 13.25
CA ASP A 406 -22.45 -3.42 12.46
C ASP A 406 -21.72 -3.79 11.16
N SER A 407 -22.39 -4.56 10.30
CA SER A 407 -21.84 -5.06 9.04
C SER A 407 -21.57 -3.98 7.99
N SER A 408 -22.04 -2.74 8.18
CA SER A 408 -21.72 -1.62 7.30
C SER A 408 -20.30 -1.12 7.51
N ASN A 409 -19.74 -1.32 8.71
CA ASN A 409 -18.33 -1.07 9.01
C ASN A 409 -17.49 -2.33 8.74
N PRO A 410 -16.71 -2.37 7.65
CA PRO A 410 -16.00 -3.59 7.27
C PRO A 410 -14.92 -3.99 8.28
N VAL A 411 -14.29 -3.03 8.97
CA VAL A 411 -13.28 -3.34 10.00
C VAL A 411 -13.94 -4.01 11.20
N TYR A 412 -15.09 -3.48 11.61
CA TYR A 412 -15.88 -4.09 12.68
C TYR A 412 -16.31 -5.51 12.29
N TYR A 413 -16.86 -5.68 11.09
CA TYR A 413 -17.35 -6.97 10.59
C TYR A 413 -16.27 -8.06 10.55
N ILE A 414 -15.07 -7.73 10.08
CA ILE A 414 -13.94 -8.66 10.01
C ILE A 414 -13.41 -8.95 11.43
N ASN A 415 -13.27 -7.93 12.27
CA ASN A 415 -12.88 -8.12 13.68
C ASN A 415 -13.89 -8.97 14.46
N TYR A 416 -15.18 -8.83 14.14
CA TYR A 416 -16.22 -9.66 14.75
C TYR A 416 -16.04 -11.14 14.39
N ALA A 417 -15.63 -11.48 13.18
CA ALA A 417 -15.27 -12.85 12.81
C ALA A 417 -14.09 -13.36 13.65
N HIS A 418 -13.03 -12.58 13.78
CA HIS A 418 -11.85 -12.94 14.56
C HIS A 418 -12.17 -13.13 16.06
N ALA A 419 -12.88 -12.19 16.67
CA ALA A 419 -13.29 -12.25 18.06
C ALA A 419 -14.24 -13.41 18.33
N ARG A 420 -15.17 -13.69 17.41
CA ARG A 420 -16.09 -14.83 17.50
C ARG A 420 -15.34 -16.16 17.57
N ILE A 421 -14.28 -16.33 16.78
CA ILE A 421 -13.45 -17.53 16.82
C ILE A 421 -12.86 -17.71 18.22
N HIS A 422 -12.29 -16.66 18.81
CA HIS A 422 -11.75 -16.70 20.17
C HIS A 422 -12.82 -17.03 21.22
N GLN A 423 -14.04 -16.52 21.07
CA GLN A 423 -15.17 -16.84 21.94
C GLN A 423 -15.58 -18.33 21.83
N VAL A 424 -15.55 -18.90 20.62
CA VAL A 424 -15.87 -20.33 20.41
C VAL A 424 -14.84 -21.22 21.09
N PHE A 425 -13.56 -20.90 21.00
CA PHE A 425 -12.50 -21.59 21.73
C PHE A 425 -12.69 -21.52 23.25
N ALA A 426 -13.02 -20.34 23.77
CA ALA A 426 -13.30 -20.15 25.19
C ALA A 426 -14.52 -20.99 25.64
N LYS A 427 -15.59 -21.03 24.87
CA LYS A 427 -16.78 -21.86 25.15
C LYS A 427 -16.49 -23.35 25.10
N ALA A 428 -15.61 -23.80 24.20
CA ALA A 428 -15.17 -25.19 24.12
C ALA A 428 -14.18 -25.58 25.22
N GLY A 429 -13.62 -24.60 25.96
CA GLY A 429 -12.59 -24.83 26.94
C GLY A 429 -11.27 -25.35 26.38
N LYS A 430 -10.99 -25.02 25.09
CA LYS A 430 -9.83 -25.52 24.33
C LYS A 430 -8.90 -24.40 23.88
N LYS A 431 -7.65 -24.77 23.61
CA LYS A 431 -6.61 -23.94 22.99
C LYS A 431 -6.22 -24.56 21.65
N ILE A 432 -5.43 -23.83 20.86
CA ILE A 432 -4.95 -24.29 19.55
C ILE A 432 -4.19 -25.61 19.67
N ASP A 433 -3.34 -25.78 20.70
CA ASP A 433 -2.56 -27.01 20.91
C ASP A 433 -3.45 -28.25 21.10
N ASP A 434 -4.64 -28.09 21.67
CA ASP A 434 -5.59 -29.19 21.90
C ASP A 434 -6.18 -29.73 20.59
N VAL A 435 -6.17 -28.95 19.53
CA VAL A 435 -6.78 -29.29 18.23
C VAL A 435 -5.77 -29.56 17.11
N MET A 436 -4.47 -29.45 17.40
CA MET A 436 -3.40 -29.67 16.40
C MET A 436 -3.41 -31.07 15.79
N LYS A 437 -3.84 -32.09 16.56
CA LYS A 437 -3.89 -33.48 16.11
C LYS A 437 -5.12 -33.80 15.22
N ALA A 438 -6.08 -32.88 15.12
CA ALA A 438 -7.22 -33.04 14.22
C ALA A 438 -6.74 -33.15 12.77
N ASP A 439 -7.33 -34.07 12.00
CA ASP A 439 -6.86 -34.40 10.62
C ASP A 439 -7.73 -33.78 9.54
N LEU A 440 -8.76 -33.02 9.92
CA LEU A 440 -9.69 -32.30 9.06
C LEU A 440 -10.53 -33.19 8.12
N GLN A 441 -10.51 -34.52 8.33
CA GLN A 441 -11.22 -35.46 7.44
C GLN A 441 -12.75 -35.37 7.57
N SER A 442 -13.25 -34.92 8.73
CA SER A 442 -14.69 -34.75 8.98
C SER A 442 -15.30 -33.48 8.37
N LEU A 443 -14.49 -32.60 7.77
CA LEU A 443 -15.00 -31.39 7.14
C LEU A 443 -15.89 -31.72 5.93
N ASN A 444 -17.05 -31.08 5.86
CA ASN A 444 -17.87 -31.06 4.67
C ASN A 444 -17.24 -30.16 3.59
N GLN A 445 -17.85 -30.13 2.39
CA GLN A 445 -17.31 -29.37 1.25
C GLN A 445 -17.16 -27.87 1.55
N ASP A 446 -18.11 -27.28 2.27
CA ASP A 446 -18.04 -25.85 2.62
C ASP A 446 -16.91 -25.58 3.62
N GLY A 447 -16.66 -26.50 4.56
CA GLY A 447 -15.51 -26.43 5.47
C GLY A 447 -14.17 -26.55 4.73
N VAL A 448 -14.08 -27.44 3.73
CA VAL A 448 -12.89 -27.58 2.87
C VAL A 448 -12.66 -26.32 2.05
N ASN A 449 -13.71 -25.73 1.48
CA ASN A 449 -13.62 -24.48 0.72
C ASN A 449 -13.15 -23.31 1.61
N LEU A 450 -13.64 -23.21 2.84
CA LEU A 450 -13.23 -22.19 3.81
C LEU A 450 -11.76 -22.38 4.24
N LEU A 451 -11.33 -23.64 4.45
CA LEU A 451 -9.95 -24.00 4.76
C LEU A 451 -9.00 -23.61 3.62
N PHE A 452 -9.38 -23.97 2.39
CA PHE A 452 -8.61 -23.59 1.21
C PHE A 452 -8.50 -22.07 1.08
N GLU A 453 -9.60 -21.33 1.28
CA GLU A 453 -9.58 -19.86 1.22
C GLU A 453 -8.63 -19.27 2.28
N ALA A 454 -8.68 -19.74 3.52
CA ALA A 454 -7.77 -19.31 4.58
C ALA A 454 -6.30 -19.58 4.23
N LEU A 455 -5.97 -20.76 3.72
CA LEU A 455 -4.61 -21.14 3.33
C LEU A 455 -4.12 -20.46 2.04
N ASN A 456 -5.02 -19.90 1.24
CA ASN A 456 -4.66 -19.25 -0.03
C ASN A 456 -4.19 -17.79 0.12
N LEU A 457 -4.12 -17.25 1.34
CA LEU A 457 -3.70 -15.87 1.60
C LEU A 457 -2.37 -15.52 0.91
N LYS A 458 -1.37 -16.40 0.94
CA LYS A 458 -0.07 -16.15 0.30
C LYS A 458 -0.19 -15.83 -1.19
N THR A 459 -1.10 -16.51 -1.91
CA THR A 459 -1.36 -16.22 -3.33
C THR A 459 -1.93 -14.81 -3.48
N VAL A 460 -2.90 -14.43 -2.65
CA VAL A 460 -3.49 -13.09 -2.66
C VAL A 460 -2.44 -12.02 -2.40
N LEU A 461 -1.53 -12.25 -1.44
CA LEU A 461 -0.46 -11.31 -1.11
C LEU A 461 0.54 -11.13 -2.26
N ASN A 462 0.95 -12.21 -2.90
CA ASN A 462 1.83 -12.14 -4.08
C ASN A 462 1.15 -11.38 -5.22
N ASP A 463 -0.09 -11.73 -5.56
CA ASP A 463 -0.85 -11.05 -6.62
C ASP A 463 -1.08 -9.56 -6.33
N ALA A 464 -1.31 -9.21 -5.06
CA ALA A 464 -1.45 -7.82 -4.63
C ALA A 464 -0.15 -7.03 -4.80
N PHE A 465 0.98 -7.63 -4.46
CA PHE A 465 2.30 -7.00 -4.62
C PHE A 465 2.68 -6.85 -6.09
N GLU A 466 2.62 -7.92 -6.87
CA GLU A 466 3.02 -7.92 -8.27
C GLU A 466 2.20 -6.95 -9.13
N ALA A 467 0.89 -6.93 -8.91
CA ALA A 467 -0.02 -6.03 -9.63
C ALA A 467 -0.12 -4.62 -9.01
N ARG A 468 0.56 -4.34 -7.89
CA ARG A 468 0.34 -3.12 -7.08
C ARG A 468 -1.13 -2.89 -6.74
N ALA A 469 -1.87 -3.98 -6.56
CA ALA A 469 -3.33 -4.02 -6.37
C ALA A 469 -3.67 -4.37 -4.92
N LEU A 470 -3.32 -3.48 -3.98
CA LEU A 470 -3.43 -3.74 -2.54
C LEU A 470 -4.88 -3.93 -2.07
N GLN A 471 -5.88 -3.46 -2.83
CA GLN A 471 -7.31 -3.68 -2.57
C GLN A 471 -7.69 -5.17 -2.56
N LYS A 472 -6.89 -6.04 -3.16
CA LYS A 472 -7.10 -7.50 -3.07
C LYS A 472 -7.05 -8.03 -1.64
N ILE A 473 -6.34 -7.34 -0.74
CA ILE A 473 -6.21 -7.77 0.67
C ILE A 473 -7.53 -7.51 1.45
N PRO A 474 -8.08 -6.28 1.50
CA PRO A 474 -9.37 -6.04 2.14
C PRO A 474 -10.52 -6.81 1.46
N ASP A 475 -10.50 -6.99 0.13
CA ASP A 475 -11.49 -7.81 -0.59
C ASP A 475 -11.44 -9.26 -0.11
N TYR A 476 -10.24 -9.84 -0.01
CA TYR A 476 -10.04 -11.17 0.54
C TYR A 476 -10.57 -11.30 1.98
N LEU A 477 -10.23 -10.35 2.85
CA LEU A 477 -10.67 -10.36 4.25
C LEU A 477 -12.19 -10.28 4.38
N LYS A 478 -12.83 -9.43 3.59
CA LYS A 478 -14.30 -9.30 3.57
C LYS A 478 -14.98 -10.60 3.16
N ASN A 479 -14.46 -11.25 2.12
CA ASN A 479 -14.97 -12.52 1.64
C ASN A 479 -14.75 -13.65 2.65
N LEU A 480 -13.54 -13.75 3.22
CA LEU A 480 -13.21 -14.76 4.24
C LEU A 480 -14.13 -14.61 5.47
N ALA A 481 -14.32 -13.39 5.97
CA ALA A 481 -15.21 -13.13 7.10
C ALA A 481 -16.66 -13.49 6.80
N ALA A 482 -17.17 -13.14 5.60
CA ALA A 482 -18.53 -13.48 5.18
C ALA A 482 -18.73 -15.00 5.09
N ASN A 483 -17.79 -15.73 4.46
CA ASN A 483 -17.83 -17.18 4.33
C ASN A 483 -17.73 -17.86 5.71
N PHE A 484 -16.88 -17.34 6.61
CA PHE A 484 -16.80 -17.82 7.98
C PHE A 484 -18.13 -17.63 8.74
N HIS A 485 -18.73 -16.44 8.69
CA HIS A 485 -20.01 -16.18 9.38
C HIS A 485 -21.12 -17.07 8.87
N LYS A 486 -21.22 -17.26 7.56
CA LYS A 486 -22.17 -18.19 6.95
C LYS A 486 -21.94 -19.61 7.47
N PHE A 487 -20.71 -20.11 7.35
CA PHE A 487 -20.36 -21.47 7.77
C PHE A 487 -20.61 -21.68 9.28
N TYR A 488 -20.26 -20.71 10.13
CA TYR A 488 -20.49 -20.77 11.58
C TYR A 488 -21.99 -20.86 11.91
N ASN A 489 -22.84 -20.13 11.22
CA ASN A 489 -24.29 -20.12 11.48
C ASN A 489 -24.96 -21.44 11.06
N GLU A 490 -24.41 -22.15 10.07
CA GLU A 490 -24.93 -23.40 9.55
C GLU A 490 -24.40 -24.65 10.26
N ASN A 491 -23.35 -24.51 11.11
CA ASN A 491 -22.67 -25.64 11.73
C ASN A 491 -22.59 -25.49 13.26
N LYS A 492 -23.09 -26.49 14.00
CA LYS A 492 -22.87 -26.57 15.44
C LYS A 492 -21.42 -26.97 15.70
N VAL A 493 -20.69 -26.19 16.50
CA VAL A 493 -19.28 -26.43 16.82
C VAL A 493 -19.11 -27.09 18.17
N VAL A 494 -19.42 -26.37 19.26
CA VAL A 494 -19.20 -26.84 20.61
C VAL A 494 -20.07 -28.05 20.93
N GLY A 495 -19.44 -29.14 21.35
CA GLY A 495 -20.08 -30.42 21.66
C GLY A 495 -20.52 -31.22 20.42
N SER A 496 -20.04 -30.89 19.22
CA SER A 496 -20.26 -31.70 18.02
C SER A 496 -19.21 -32.82 17.91
N ALA A 497 -19.53 -33.85 17.12
CA ALA A 497 -18.60 -34.98 16.90
C ALA A 497 -17.30 -34.54 16.18
N ASN A 498 -17.35 -33.47 15.39
CA ASN A 498 -16.22 -32.92 14.63
C ASN A 498 -15.69 -31.62 15.21
N GLU A 499 -15.90 -31.35 16.49
CA GLU A 499 -15.50 -30.11 17.18
C GLU A 499 -14.04 -29.76 16.95
N ASN A 500 -13.10 -30.69 17.05
CA ASN A 500 -11.68 -30.44 16.90
C ASN A 500 -11.30 -30.03 15.47
N ASP A 501 -11.89 -30.65 14.46
CA ASP A 501 -11.69 -30.28 13.05
C ASP A 501 -12.20 -28.87 12.78
N LEU A 502 -13.39 -28.53 13.30
CA LEU A 502 -13.97 -27.20 13.15
C LEU A 502 -13.16 -26.12 13.87
N LEU A 503 -12.70 -26.37 15.08
CA LEU A 503 -11.84 -25.44 15.83
C LEU A 503 -10.49 -25.24 15.14
N LYS A 504 -9.89 -26.29 14.58
CA LYS A 504 -8.66 -26.17 13.82
C LYS A 504 -8.86 -25.37 12.54
N LEU A 505 -9.93 -25.61 11.79
CA LEU A 505 -10.33 -24.77 10.66
C LEU A 505 -10.44 -23.29 11.06
N PHE A 506 -11.13 -23.00 12.16
CA PHE A 506 -11.31 -21.64 12.66
C PHE A 506 -10.00 -20.98 13.08
N SER A 507 -9.03 -21.75 13.59
CA SER A 507 -7.69 -21.24 13.88
C SER A 507 -6.99 -20.71 12.62
N LEU A 508 -7.16 -21.38 11.49
CA LEU A 508 -6.59 -20.93 10.21
C LEU A 508 -7.28 -19.65 9.71
N VAL A 509 -8.59 -19.56 9.85
CA VAL A 509 -9.34 -18.33 9.52
C VAL A 509 -8.85 -17.15 10.37
N ALA A 510 -8.74 -17.35 11.69
CA ALA A 510 -8.23 -16.31 12.59
C ALA A 510 -6.79 -15.91 12.28
N LEU A 511 -5.91 -16.87 11.97
CA LEU A 511 -4.52 -16.62 11.60
C LEU A 511 -4.45 -15.80 10.29
N SER A 512 -5.28 -16.12 9.31
CA SER A 512 -5.32 -15.39 8.04
C SER A 512 -5.82 -13.96 8.21
N ILE A 513 -6.86 -13.74 9.01
CA ILE A 513 -7.36 -12.40 9.35
C ILE A 513 -6.27 -11.59 10.05
N LYS A 514 -5.65 -12.16 11.09
CA LYS A 514 -4.59 -11.51 11.87
C LYS A 514 -3.40 -11.13 10.98
N THR A 515 -2.94 -12.05 10.13
CA THR A 515 -1.80 -11.82 9.23
C THR A 515 -2.11 -10.72 8.22
N ALA A 516 -3.24 -10.79 7.52
CA ALA A 516 -3.62 -9.79 6.53
C ALA A 516 -3.86 -8.41 7.16
N PHE A 517 -4.53 -8.32 8.30
CA PHE A 517 -4.68 -7.08 9.05
C PHE A 517 -3.34 -6.49 9.48
N SER A 518 -2.43 -7.29 10.00
CA SER A 518 -1.09 -6.84 10.38
C SER A 518 -0.34 -6.19 9.20
N LEU A 519 -0.45 -6.77 8.00
CA LEU A 519 0.14 -6.20 6.77
C LEU A 519 -0.53 -4.90 6.34
N MET A 520 -1.81 -4.73 6.64
CA MET A 520 -2.52 -3.46 6.46
C MET A 520 -2.24 -2.45 7.58
N GLY A 521 -1.48 -2.81 8.62
CA GLY A 521 -1.26 -1.99 9.83
C GLY A 521 -2.49 -1.89 10.73
N ILE A 522 -3.39 -2.85 10.65
CA ILE A 522 -4.63 -2.96 11.43
C ILE A 522 -4.46 -4.03 12.50
N GLU A 523 -5.06 -3.82 13.66
CA GLU A 523 -5.04 -4.78 14.75
C GLU A 523 -6.24 -5.74 14.71
N ALA A 524 -5.97 -7.04 14.79
CA ALA A 524 -7.01 -8.06 14.95
C ALA A 524 -7.42 -8.18 16.41
N LYS A 525 -8.67 -7.89 16.73
CA LYS A 525 -9.21 -7.90 18.08
C LYS A 525 -9.65 -9.31 18.51
N ASN A 526 -9.18 -9.77 19.65
CA ASN A 526 -9.60 -11.05 20.24
C ASN A 526 -10.96 -10.96 20.95
N LYS A 527 -11.37 -9.76 21.32
CA LYS A 527 -12.67 -9.44 21.94
C LYS A 527 -13.20 -8.15 21.34
N MET A 528 -14.49 -8.07 21.14
CA MET A 528 -15.18 -6.82 20.84
C MET A 528 -15.66 -6.24 22.17
N GLU A 529 -15.31 -5.00 22.43
CA GLU A 529 -15.87 -4.22 23.54
C GLU A 529 -17.26 -3.76 23.13
N HIS A 530 -18.23 -3.96 23.98
CA HIS A 530 -19.62 -3.49 23.82
C HIS A 530 -19.80 -2.20 24.61
#